data_a1969ce93d1eda0e2e2a933c1eac2ce5
#
_entry.id   a1969ce93d1eda0e2e2a933c1eac2ce5
#
_cell.length_a   1.000
_cell.length_b   1.000
_cell.length_c   1.000
_cell.angle_alpha   90.00
_cell.angle_beta   90.00
_cell.angle_gamma   90.00
#
_symmetry.space_group_name_H-M   'P 1'
#
loop_
_entity.id
_entity.type
_entity.pdbx_description
1 polymer ?
#
loop_
_entity_poly.entity_id
_entity_poly.type
_entity_poly.pdbx_seq_one_letter_code
_entity_poly.pdbx_strand_id
1 'polypeptide(L)'
;VFFQYAPFDVEGGLKFWGHYTSEDLLDWKYEGTALYPDSSYDCHGVYSGSSLIDQDKMHLFFTGNVKIDGDYDYINEGRETSTLHVESEDGIHFSDKEEVISFEKYPEDFTCHIRDPKVWKENDRYKMVLGGRLKEDKGAVLVYESEDLRDWKLERVITTPEVFGYMWEC
;
A
#
# COMPACT_ATOMS: atom_id res chain seq x y z
N VAL A 1 12.31 -7.64 8.15
CA VAL A 1 12.18 -6.30 7.54
C VAL A 1 11.91 -6.45 6.06
N PHE A 2 10.88 -5.71 5.58
CA PHE A 2 10.59 -5.59 4.15
C PHE A 2 11.05 -4.24 3.66
N PHE A 3 11.48 -4.16 2.40
CA PHE A 3 11.93 -2.94 1.78
C PHE A 3 11.59 -2.93 0.28
N GLN A 4 11.25 -1.77 -0.23
CA GLN A 4 11.01 -1.57 -1.65
C GLN A 4 12.34 -1.46 -2.40
N TYR A 5 12.45 -2.09 -3.57
CA TYR A 5 13.62 -1.97 -4.45
C TYR A 5 13.23 -2.11 -5.93
N ALA A 6 14.08 -1.62 -6.80
CA ALA A 6 13.92 -1.70 -8.25
C ALA A 6 15.13 -2.44 -8.84
N PRO A 7 15.04 -3.77 -9.06
CA PRO A 7 16.21 -4.57 -9.43
C PRO A 7 16.73 -4.32 -10.84
N PHE A 8 15.92 -3.71 -11.72
CA PHE A 8 16.23 -3.58 -13.15
C PHE A 8 16.53 -2.15 -13.60
N ASP A 9 16.23 -1.16 -12.76
CA ASP A 9 16.43 0.26 -13.10
C ASP A 9 16.62 1.08 -11.81
N VAL A 10 17.65 1.92 -11.79
CA VAL A 10 17.98 2.78 -10.68
C VAL A 10 17.14 4.07 -10.63
N GLU A 11 16.53 4.44 -11.75
CA GLU A 11 15.79 5.71 -11.91
C GLU A 11 14.27 5.51 -12.04
N GLY A 12 13.66 4.83 -11.08
CA GLY A 12 12.20 4.71 -11.04
C GLY A 12 11.63 3.46 -11.70
N GLY A 13 12.44 2.42 -11.84
CA GLY A 13 12.04 1.13 -12.38
C GLY A 13 10.95 0.41 -11.59
N LEU A 14 10.55 -0.74 -12.11
CA LEU A 14 9.51 -1.59 -11.54
C LEU A 14 9.84 -1.96 -10.09
N LYS A 15 8.91 -1.73 -9.17
CA LYS A 15 9.11 -1.91 -7.72
C LYS A 15 8.70 -3.30 -7.26
N PHE A 16 9.53 -3.86 -6.41
CA PHE A 16 9.38 -5.13 -5.72
C PHE A 16 9.55 -4.92 -4.21
N TRP A 17 9.17 -5.90 -3.40
CA TRP A 17 9.57 -5.93 -2.00
C TRP A 17 10.61 -7.02 -1.76
N GLY A 18 11.78 -6.61 -1.26
CA GLY A 18 12.79 -7.50 -0.72
C GLY A 18 12.53 -7.78 0.76
N HIS A 19 13.16 -8.85 1.27
CA HIS A 19 12.94 -9.31 2.63
C HIS A 19 14.26 -9.68 3.31
N TYR A 20 14.45 -9.16 4.51
CA TYR A 20 15.51 -9.57 5.44
C TYR A 20 14.92 -10.07 6.74
N THR A 21 15.52 -11.11 7.31
CA THR A 21 15.24 -11.63 8.65
C THR A 21 16.46 -11.46 9.56
N SER A 22 16.22 -11.37 10.86
CA SER A 22 17.24 -11.30 11.90
C SER A 22 16.70 -11.85 13.21
N GLU A 23 17.56 -12.55 13.99
CA GLU A 23 17.22 -13.01 15.33
C GLU A 23 17.62 -11.99 16.41
N ASP A 24 18.57 -11.10 16.12
CA ASP A 24 19.21 -10.20 17.09
C ASP A 24 19.20 -8.71 16.66
N LEU A 25 18.67 -8.39 15.47
CA LEU A 25 18.68 -7.08 14.82
C LEU A 25 20.09 -6.55 14.45
N LEU A 26 21.13 -7.39 14.53
CA LEU A 26 22.50 -7.07 14.15
C LEU A 26 22.93 -7.84 12.90
N ASP A 27 22.71 -9.15 12.92
CA ASP A 27 22.99 -10.03 11.79
C ASP A 27 21.73 -10.26 10.98
N TRP A 28 21.78 -9.90 9.69
CA TRP A 28 20.62 -9.94 8.79
C TRP A 28 20.84 -10.94 7.67
N LYS A 29 19.87 -11.82 7.47
CA LYS A 29 19.83 -12.77 6.37
C LYS A 29 18.89 -12.25 5.29
N TYR A 30 19.35 -12.18 4.04
CA TYR A 30 18.50 -11.87 2.89
C TYR A 30 17.72 -13.11 2.48
N GLU A 31 16.40 -13.02 2.50
CA GLU A 31 15.49 -14.12 2.15
C GLU A 31 15.02 -14.06 0.69
N GLY A 32 15.37 -13.00 -0.04
CA GLY A 32 14.99 -12.83 -1.42
C GLY A 32 13.86 -11.82 -1.61
N THR A 33 13.14 -11.94 -2.71
CA THR A 33 11.98 -11.11 -3.02
C THR A 33 10.73 -11.73 -2.40
N ALA A 34 10.05 -10.96 -1.57
CA ALA A 34 8.80 -11.37 -0.93
C ALA A 34 7.57 -11.09 -1.81
N LEU A 35 7.52 -9.92 -2.45
CA LEU A 35 6.39 -9.53 -3.30
C LEU A 35 6.90 -9.09 -4.69
N TYR A 36 6.29 -9.68 -5.70
CA TYR A 36 6.55 -9.43 -7.13
C TYR A 36 5.39 -8.64 -7.73
N PRO A 37 5.59 -7.79 -8.73
CA PRO A 37 4.53 -7.14 -9.49
C PRO A 37 3.95 -8.09 -10.55
N ASP A 38 3.26 -9.16 -10.11
CA ASP A 38 2.86 -10.32 -10.91
C ASP A 38 1.33 -10.51 -11.01
N SER A 39 0.56 -9.54 -10.51
CA SER A 39 -0.90 -9.55 -10.61
C SER A 39 -1.41 -8.40 -11.49
N SER A 40 -2.68 -8.49 -11.92
CA SER A 40 -3.36 -7.42 -12.65
C SER A 40 -3.50 -6.12 -11.84
N TYR A 41 -3.38 -6.19 -10.51
CA TYR A 41 -3.53 -5.05 -9.61
C TYR A 41 -2.22 -4.31 -9.33
N ASP A 42 -1.07 -4.90 -9.67
CA ASP A 42 0.25 -4.34 -9.35
C ASP A 42 1.31 -4.52 -10.44
N CYS A 43 0.92 -4.86 -11.66
CA CYS A 43 1.83 -5.16 -12.77
C CYS A 43 2.83 -4.01 -13.11
N HIS A 44 2.60 -2.80 -12.61
CA HIS A 44 3.52 -1.67 -12.75
C HIS A 44 4.17 -1.27 -11.42
N GLY A 45 4.14 -2.14 -10.42
CA GLY A 45 4.93 -2.03 -9.19
C GLY A 45 4.18 -2.34 -7.91
N VAL A 46 4.87 -3.01 -7.00
CA VAL A 46 4.48 -3.21 -5.61
C VAL A 46 4.99 -2.00 -4.82
N TYR A 47 4.09 -1.10 -4.43
CA TYR A 47 4.46 0.12 -3.71
C TYR A 47 4.44 -0.10 -2.20
N SER A 48 4.77 0.94 -1.44
CA SER A 48 4.93 0.87 0.01
C SER A 48 3.65 0.46 0.75
N GLY A 49 3.84 0.08 2.00
CA GLY A 49 2.78 -0.37 2.87
C GLY A 49 3.27 -0.74 4.27
N SER A 50 2.55 -1.58 4.97
CA SER A 50 2.87 -1.98 6.34
C SER A 50 2.53 -3.42 6.63
N SER A 51 3.04 -3.91 7.77
CA SER A 51 2.72 -5.22 8.31
C SER A 51 1.92 -5.13 9.60
N LEU A 52 1.12 -6.15 9.86
CA LEU A 52 0.42 -6.41 11.11
C LEU A 52 0.58 -7.89 11.46
N ILE A 53 0.88 -8.19 12.72
CA ILE A 53 0.79 -9.55 13.25
C ILE A 53 -0.53 -9.67 14.02
N ASP A 54 -1.38 -10.60 13.61
CA ASP A 54 -2.63 -10.90 14.28
C ASP A 54 -2.93 -12.41 14.18
N GLN A 55 -3.38 -13.03 15.29
CA GLN A 55 -3.69 -14.44 15.39
C GLN A 55 -2.58 -15.37 14.84
N ASP A 56 -1.33 -15.09 15.21
CA ASP A 56 -0.11 -15.80 14.79
C ASP A 56 0.16 -15.79 13.27
N LYS A 57 -0.51 -14.91 12.53
CA LYS A 57 -0.24 -14.67 11.11
C LYS A 57 0.35 -13.29 10.87
N MET A 58 1.21 -13.20 9.88
CA MET A 58 1.69 -11.94 9.34
C MET A 58 0.78 -11.50 8.19
N HIS A 59 0.27 -10.31 8.27
CA HIS A 59 -0.50 -9.64 7.23
C HIS A 59 0.34 -8.50 6.65
N LEU A 60 0.49 -8.44 5.34
CA LEU A 60 1.09 -7.32 4.64
C LEU A 60 0.00 -6.59 3.85
N PHE A 61 -0.07 -5.28 4.06
CA PHE A 61 -0.92 -4.38 3.28
C PHE A 61 -0.01 -3.45 2.49
N PHE A 62 -0.26 -3.32 1.20
CA PHE A 62 0.58 -2.53 0.31
C PHE A 62 -0.24 -1.96 -0.84
N THR A 63 0.37 -1.03 -1.56
CA THR A 63 -0.26 -0.42 -2.71
C THR A 63 0.17 -1.13 -3.99
N GLY A 64 -0.79 -1.68 -4.71
CA GLY A 64 -0.62 -2.11 -6.09
C GLY A 64 -0.71 -0.92 -7.02
N ASN A 65 0.15 -0.88 -8.04
CA ASN A 65 0.19 0.20 -9.00
C ASN A 65 0.03 -0.33 -10.43
N VAL A 66 -0.94 0.23 -11.15
CA VAL A 66 -1.19 -0.04 -12.56
C VAL A 66 -1.14 1.27 -13.33
N LYS A 67 -0.42 1.30 -14.45
CA LYS A 67 -0.44 2.42 -15.40
C LYS A 67 -1.27 2.02 -16.61
N ILE A 68 -2.21 2.87 -16.99
CA ILE A 68 -3.05 2.70 -18.16
C ILE A 68 -2.28 3.23 -19.38
N ASP A 69 -2.31 2.49 -20.48
CA ASP A 69 -1.69 2.94 -21.72
C ASP A 69 -2.39 4.18 -22.27
N GLY A 70 -1.62 5.22 -22.58
CA GLY A 70 -2.13 6.47 -23.12
C GLY A 70 -1.18 7.64 -22.91
N ASP A 71 -1.61 8.80 -23.38
CA ASP A 71 -0.87 10.07 -23.18
C ASP A 71 -1.35 10.72 -21.87
N TYR A 72 -0.92 10.15 -20.75
CA TYR A 72 -1.26 10.58 -19.41
C TYR A 72 -0.06 11.16 -18.67
N ASP A 73 -0.32 12.06 -17.72
CA ASP A 73 0.73 12.59 -16.82
C ASP A 73 1.08 11.62 -15.68
N TYR A 74 0.27 10.59 -15.43
CA TYR A 74 0.40 9.61 -14.35
C TYR A 74 0.43 10.24 -12.95
N ILE A 75 -0.04 11.47 -12.85
CA ILE A 75 -0.16 12.26 -11.62
C ILE A 75 -1.63 12.50 -11.29
N ASN A 76 -2.38 13.06 -12.23
CA ASN A 76 -3.80 13.33 -12.09
C ASN A 76 -4.65 12.18 -12.61
N GLU A 77 -4.18 11.51 -13.67
CA GLU A 77 -4.87 10.43 -14.36
C GLU A 77 -3.90 9.41 -14.98
N GLY A 78 -4.44 8.33 -15.54
CA GLY A 78 -3.67 7.28 -16.20
C GLY A 78 -3.02 6.27 -15.26
N ARG A 79 -3.36 6.30 -13.98
CA ARG A 79 -2.89 5.36 -12.97
C ARG A 79 -4.05 4.87 -12.12
N GLU A 80 -4.01 3.61 -11.77
CA GLU A 80 -4.87 3.00 -10.75
C GLU A 80 -3.99 2.51 -9.61
N THR A 81 -4.37 2.85 -8.39
CA THR A 81 -3.73 2.37 -7.17
C THR A 81 -4.77 1.67 -6.32
N SER A 82 -4.54 0.41 -6.01
CA SER A 82 -5.40 -0.39 -5.13
C SER A 82 -4.67 -0.73 -3.85
N THR A 83 -5.40 -0.92 -2.76
CA THR A 83 -4.84 -1.51 -1.54
C THR A 83 -4.95 -3.01 -1.62
N LEU A 84 -3.80 -3.69 -1.57
CA LEU A 84 -3.66 -5.14 -1.64
C LEU A 84 -3.27 -5.71 -0.29
N HIS A 85 -3.64 -6.99 -0.08
CA HIS A 85 -3.35 -7.76 1.12
C HIS A 85 -2.81 -9.14 0.75
N VAL A 86 -1.84 -9.60 1.53
CA VAL A 86 -1.39 -11.00 1.59
C VAL A 86 -1.20 -11.42 3.04
N GLU A 87 -1.30 -12.71 3.33
CA GLU A 87 -1.02 -13.27 4.63
C GLU A 87 0.06 -14.37 4.57
N SER A 88 0.73 -14.59 5.69
CA SER A 88 1.76 -15.61 5.84
C SER A 88 1.78 -16.17 7.26
N GLU A 89 2.03 -17.48 7.40
CA GLU A 89 2.21 -18.16 8.69
C GLU A 89 3.68 -18.23 9.11
N ASP A 90 4.61 -18.13 8.17
CA ASP A 90 6.06 -18.28 8.43
C ASP A 90 6.87 -17.01 8.10
N GLY A 91 6.22 -15.98 7.56
CA GLY A 91 6.86 -14.74 7.12
C GLY A 91 7.69 -14.85 5.84
N ILE A 92 7.69 -16.02 5.18
CA ILE A 92 8.48 -16.31 3.97
C ILE A 92 7.57 -16.62 2.78
N HIS A 93 6.54 -17.45 3.00
CA HIS A 93 5.58 -17.84 1.97
C HIS A 93 4.28 -17.07 2.18
N PHE A 94 3.86 -16.36 1.15
CA PHE A 94 2.68 -15.49 1.18
C PHE A 94 1.55 -16.10 0.35
N SER A 95 0.31 -15.83 0.77
CA SER A 95 -0.90 -16.17 0.03
C SER A 95 -0.95 -15.46 -1.32
N ASP A 96 -1.93 -15.83 -2.15
CA ASP A 96 -2.34 -15.02 -3.30
C ASP A 96 -2.75 -13.61 -2.84
N LYS A 97 -2.57 -12.63 -3.72
CA LYS A 97 -2.92 -11.23 -3.46
C LYS A 97 -4.42 -11.03 -3.51
N GLU A 98 -4.96 -10.38 -2.48
CA GLU A 98 -6.35 -9.94 -2.42
C GLU A 98 -6.42 -8.42 -2.59
N GLU A 99 -7.28 -7.94 -3.48
CA GLU A 99 -7.62 -6.51 -3.57
C GLU A 99 -8.67 -6.17 -2.51
N VAL A 100 -8.26 -5.55 -1.42
CA VAL A 100 -9.16 -5.22 -0.30
C VAL A 100 -9.83 -3.84 -0.45
N ILE A 101 -9.19 -2.90 -1.17
CA ILE A 101 -9.81 -1.65 -1.60
C ILE A 101 -9.40 -1.42 -3.06
N SER A 102 -10.37 -1.52 -3.98
CA SER A 102 -10.14 -1.23 -5.39
C SER A 102 -10.11 0.28 -5.66
N PHE A 103 -9.45 0.68 -6.75
CA PHE A 103 -9.33 2.08 -7.16
C PHE A 103 -10.68 2.80 -7.24
N GLU A 104 -11.71 2.15 -7.76
CA GLU A 104 -13.05 2.73 -7.94
C GLU A 104 -13.81 2.96 -6.62
N LYS A 105 -13.35 2.36 -5.52
CA LYS A 105 -13.94 2.56 -4.18
C LYS A 105 -13.39 3.77 -3.44
N TYR A 106 -12.33 4.40 -3.97
CA TYR A 106 -11.82 5.63 -3.37
C TYR A 106 -12.73 6.82 -3.67
N PRO A 107 -12.75 7.85 -2.80
CA PRO A 107 -13.60 9.03 -3.01
C PRO A 107 -13.23 9.78 -4.30
N GLU A 108 -14.26 10.25 -5.03
CA GLU A 108 -14.10 10.90 -6.34
C GLU A 108 -13.34 12.23 -6.32
N ASP A 109 -13.18 12.86 -5.17
CA ASP A 109 -12.44 14.11 -5.00
C ASP A 109 -10.91 13.91 -4.89
N PHE A 110 -10.46 12.65 -4.86
CA PHE A 110 -9.04 12.30 -4.91
C PHE A 110 -8.55 12.13 -6.35
N THR A 111 -7.24 12.32 -6.53
CA THR A 111 -6.53 11.94 -7.75
C THR A 111 -6.18 10.44 -7.70
N CYS A 112 -5.46 9.94 -8.71
CA CYS A 112 -4.92 8.58 -8.71
C CYS A 112 -3.78 8.35 -7.67
N HIS A 113 -3.46 9.32 -6.85
CA HIS A 113 -2.47 9.21 -5.77
C HIS A 113 -3.14 8.96 -4.43
N ILE A 114 -3.44 7.67 -4.15
CA ILE A 114 -3.81 7.15 -2.83
C ILE A 114 -2.93 5.93 -2.59
N ARG A 115 -2.16 5.91 -1.47
CA ARG A 115 -1.17 4.85 -1.25
C ARG A 115 -0.68 4.75 0.20
N ASP A 116 0.25 3.80 0.41
CA ASP A 116 1.03 3.59 1.64
C ASP A 116 0.14 3.22 2.84
N PRO A 117 -0.60 2.08 2.77
CA PRO A 117 -1.47 1.67 3.85
C PRO A 117 -0.68 1.39 5.13
N LYS A 118 -1.05 2.07 6.22
CA LYS A 118 -0.62 1.74 7.56
C LYS A 118 -1.78 1.14 8.35
N VAL A 119 -1.63 -0.14 8.75
CA VAL A 119 -2.67 -0.90 9.44
C VAL A 119 -2.27 -1.18 10.88
N TRP A 120 -3.24 -1.10 11.79
CA TRP A 120 -3.09 -1.51 13.20
C TRP A 120 -4.41 -2.04 13.75
N LYS A 121 -4.33 -2.73 14.88
CA LYS A 121 -5.50 -3.17 15.64
C LYS A 121 -5.76 -2.18 16.78
N GLU A 122 -6.99 -1.75 16.90
CA GLU A 122 -7.46 -0.87 17.98
C GLU A 122 -8.72 -1.48 18.61
N ASN A 123 -8.59 -1.93 19.86
CA ASN A 123 -9.62 -2.73 20.53
C ASN A 123 -9.94 -3.99 19.70
N ASP A 124 -11.22 -4.17 19.33
CA ASP A 124 -11.71 -5.31 18.54
C ASP A 124 -11.87 -4.97 17.03
N ARG A 125 -11.28 -3.87 16.59
CA ARG A 125 -11.36 -3.38 15.20
C ARG A 125 -9.97 -3.21 14.60
N TYR A 126 -9.92 -3.24 13.30
CA TYR A 126 -8.71 -2.87 12.54
C TYR A 126 -8.91 -1.49 11.94
N LYS A 127 -7.86 -0.70 11.97
CA LYS A 127 -7.80 0.63 11.39
C LYS A 127 -6.73 0.65 10.30
N MET A 128 -7.00 1.42 9.27
CA MET A 128 -6.04 1.69 8.20
C MET A 128 -6.05 3.17 7.90
N VAL A 129 -4.87 3.73 7.69
CA VAL A 129 -4.74 5.06 7.08
C VAL A 129 -4.02 4.93 5.74
N LEU A 130 -4.45 5.76 4.81
CA LEU A 130 -3.84 5.93 3.49
C LEU A 130 -3.54 7.41 3.27
N GLY A 131 -2.37 7.71 2.77
CA GLY A 131 -2.06 9.05 2.28
C GLY A 131 -2.71 9.27 0.91
N GLY A 132 -3.15 10.50 0.64
CA GLY A 132 -3.81 10.81 -0.61
C GLY A 132 -3.61 12.25 -1.06
N ARG A 133 -3.86 12.48 -2.36
CA ARG A 133 -3.86 13.78 -3.00
C ARG A 133 -5.26 14.12 -3.51
N LEU A 134 -5.82 15.20 -2.99
CA LEU A 134 -7.07 15.77 -3.51
C LEU A 134 -6.85 16.44 -4.87
N LYS A 135 -7.90 16.49 -5.69
CA LYS A 135 -7.87 17.15 -7.01
C LYS A 135 -7.57 18.66 -6.94
N GLU A 136 -7.72 19.27 -5.77
CA GLU A 136 -7.36 20.67 -5.49
C GLU A 136 -5.89 20.88 -5.08
N ASP A 137 -5.01 19.91 -5.38
CA ASP A 137 -3.58 19.92 -5.04
C ASP A 137 -3.27 20.01 -3.53
N LYS A 138 -4.00 19.24 -2.75
CA LYS A 138 -3.91 19.23 -1.30
C LYS A 138 -3.77 17.82 -0.78
N GLY A 139 -2.88 17.63 0.18
CA GLY A 139 -2.71 16.37 0.90
C GLY A 139 -3.88 16.09 1.84
N ALA A 140 -4.23 14.80 1.95
CA ALA A 140 -5.23 14.30 2.88
C ALA A 140 -4.87 12.89 3.35
N VAL A 141 -5.50 12.46 4.45
CA VAL A 141 -5.44 11.08 4.97
C VAL A 141 -6.83 10.49 4.95
N LEU A 142 -6.97 9.33 4.34
CA LEU A 142 -8.18 8.52 4.40
C LEU A 142 -8.05 7.57 5.60
N VAL A 143 -9.09 7.48 6.44
CA VAL A 143 -9.14 6.57 7.58
C VAL A 143 -10.22 5.54 7.33
N TYR A 144 -9.83 4.27 7.35
CA TYR A 144 -10.72 3.13 7.16
C TYR A 144 -10.80 2.28 8.43
N GLU A 145 -11.89 1.56 8.56
CA GLU A 145 -12.13 0.57 9.61
C GLU A 145 -12.56 -0.76 9.00
N SER A 146 -12.12 -1.87 9.62
CA SER A 146 -12.53 -3.24 9.28
C SER A 146 -12.74 -4.10 10.53
N GLU A 147 -13.56 -5.15 10.40
CA GLU A 147 -13.73 -6.21 11.42
C GLU A 147 -12.88 -7.45 11.12
N ASP A 148 -12.43 -7.62 9.87
CA ASP A 148 -11.89 -8.89 9.35
C ASP A 148 -10.64 -8.75 8.47
N LEU A 149 -10.07 -7.53 8.34
CA LEU A 149 -8.94 -7.18 7.48
C LEU A 149 -9.23 -7.25 5.97
N ARG A 150 -10.46 -7.52 5.56
CA ARG A 150 -10.88 -7.65 4.15
C ARG A 150 -11.89 -6.61 3.73
N ASP A 151 -12.96 -6.47 4.50
CA ASP A 151 -14.01 -5.47 4.25
C ASP A 151 -13.67 -4.16 4.94
N TRP A 152 -13.18 -3.19 4.18
CA TRP A 152 -12.78 -1.87 4.68
C TRP A 152 -13.84 -0.82 4.37
N LYS A 153 -14.25 -0.08 5.39
CA LYS A 153 -15.21 1.03 5.29
C LYS A 153 -14.50 2.34 5.57
N LEU A 154 -14.65 3.30 4.66
CA LEU A 154 -14.16 4.66 4.89
C LEU A 154 -14.91 5.28 6.07
N GLU A 155 -14.18 5.62 7.12
CA GLU A 155 -14.71 6.28 8.31
C GLU A 155 -14.72 7.80 8.15
N ARG A 156 -13.59 8.34 7.68
CA ARG A 156 -13.41 9.78 7.49
C ARG A 156 -12.21 10.11 6.61
N VAL A 157 -12.21 11.34 6.11
CA VAL A 157 -11.05 11.98 5.48
C VAL A 157 -10.56 13.09 6.41
N ILE A 158 -9.25 13.14 6.63
CA ILE A 158 -8.58 14.18 7.44
C ILE A 158 -7.83 15.09 6.48
N THR A 159 -8.07 16.37 6.56
CA THR A 159 -7.35 17.42 5.85
C THR A 159 -7.26 18.67 6.72
N THR A 160 -6.51 19.69 6.28
CA THR A 160 -6.33 20.95 7.01
C THR A 160 -6.86 22.12 6.18
N PRO A 161 -7.26 23.25 6.80
CA PRO A 161 -7.62 24.46 6.07
C PRO A 161 -6.47 24.97 5.19
N GLU A 162 -5.24 24.98 5.74
CA GLU A 162 -4.03 25.34 5.03
C GLU A 162 -3.51 24.19 4.17
N VAL A 163 -2.74 24.52 3.13
CA VAL A 163 -2.08 23.54 2.27
C VAL A 163 -0.72 23.19 2.87
N PHE A 164 -0.61 21.96 3.43
CA PHE A 164 0.66 21.39 3.89
C PHE A 164 1.12 20.31 2.89
N GLY A 165 1.57 20.76 1.72
CA GLY A 165 1.95 19.86 0.64
C GLY A 165 0.77 19.35 -0.18
N TYR A 166 1.07 18.87 -1.37
CA TYR A 166 0.10 18.39 -2.35
C TYR A 166 -0.31 16.92 -2.15
N MET A 167 0.48 16.19 -1.39
CA MET A 167 0.31 14.76 -1.10
C MET A 167 0.81 14.48 0.31
N TRP A 168 0.06 13.66 1.07
CA TRP A 168 0.54 13.12 2.35
C TRP A 168 0.80 11.63 2.21
N GLU A 169 1.84 11.15 2.88
CA GLU A 169 2.25 9.75 2.96
C GLU A 169 2.21 9.29 4.43
N CYS A 170 1.93 7.99 4.66
CA CYS A 170 1.80 7.40 6.00
C CYS A 170 2.95 6.47 6.33
#